data_7ecf6552ad6423242f936b590f7765d8
#
_entry.id   7ecf6552ad6423242f936b590f7765d8
#
_cell.length_a   1.000
_cell.length_b   1.000
_cell.length_c   1.000
_cell.angle_alpha   90.00
_cell.angle_beta   90.00
_cell.angle_gamma   90.00
#
_symmetry.space_group_name_H-M   'P 1'
#
loop_
_entity.id
_entity.type
_entity.pdbx_description
1 polymer ?
#
loop_
_entity_poly.entity_id
_entity_poly.type
_entity_poly.pdbx_seq_one_letter_code
_entity_poly.pdbx_strand_id
1 'polypeptide(L)'
;LSVVAIIAGALWVGHWLAFVPAIFLIGGRQLGLAILMHDAAHGLTHPNRRINNFAGEWLSGGAVGSDLQSYRAYHLTHHRYTQQAEDPDLGLSAPFPTSRASLIRKFIRDLTGQTFAKQRRSQFTLAWRGVRAILAGRHGEESGDKRDTTAGAPFNRQLNRQGAAGLNAPAPANDAGAIAVAKTVGRFLVVQIVLLSLSLMLWGWTPYLLWLVALATTFQWALRIRNIAEHACTATGPGDPFSHARTTIASLTERALLAPYWVNYHAEHHLFMGVPCYRLKQVHQMLMARGFAPRMTIADGYASVMRQVVRLMGPDPRVCGHSGRGT
;
A
#
# COMPACT_ATOMS: atom_id res chain seq x y z
N LEU A 1 -8.36 -13.74 -12.12
CA LEU A 1 -8.20 -15.18 -12.38
C LEU A 1 -7.42 -15.90 -11.27
N SER A 2 -6.23 -15.42 -10.84
CA SER A 2 -5.42 -16.11 -9.82
C SER A 2 -6.12 -16.29 -8.46
N VAL A 3 -6.91 -15.31 -8.00
CA VAL A 3 -7.71 -15.43 -6.77
C VAL A 3 -8.74 -16.56 -6.90
N VAL A 4 -9.42 -16.63 -8.03
CA VAL A 4 -10.41 -17.70 -8.31
C VAL A 4 -9.74 -19.07 -8.28
N ALA A 5 -8.56 -19.21 -8.94
CA ALA A 5 -7.80 -20.46 -8.94
C ALA A 5 -7.34 -20.89 -7.53
N ILE A 6 -6.87 -19.93 -6.70
CA ILE A 6 -6.49 -20.19 -5.31
C ILE A 6 -7.69 -20.69 -4.49
N ILE A 7 -8.83 -20.01 -4.61
CA ILE A 7 -10.06 -20.39 -3.89
C ILE A 7 -10.54 -21.76 -4.36
N ALA A 8 -10.65 -21.99 -5.68
CA ALA A 8 -11.06 -23.27 -6.23
C ALA A 8 -10.15 -24.42 -5.78
N GLY A 9 -8.84 -24.22 -5.77
CA GLY A 9 -7.88 -25.21 -5.28
C GLY A 9 -8.05 -25.51 -3.79
N ALA A 10 -8.27 -24.49 -2.97
CA ALA A 10 -8.50 -24.66 -1.53
C ALA A 10 -9.82 -25.40 -1.24
N LEU A 11 -10.88 -25.09 -1.99
CA LEU A 11 -12.16 -25.78 -1.89
C LEU A 11 -12.09 -27.24 -2.40
N TRP A 12 -11.32 -27.48 -3.48
CA TRP A 12 -11.11 -28.82 -4.01
C TRP A 12 -10.40 -29.75 -3.03
N VAL A 13 -9.39 -29.23 -2.28
CA VAL A 13 -8.71 -29.98 -1.22
C VAL A 13 -9.70 -30.37 -0.10
N GLY A 14 -10.74 -29.58 0.14
CA GLY A 14 -11.82 -29.89 1.08
C GLY A 14 -11.41 -29.93 2.56
N HIS A 15 -10.17 -29.52 2.90
CA HIS A 15 -9.66 -29.53 4.26
C HIS A 15 -9.34 -28.09 4.73
N TRP A 16 -9.78 -27.75 5.94
CA TRP A 16 -9.65 -26.39 6.48
C TRP A 16 -8.20 -25.87 6.53
N LEU A 17 -7.19 -26.74 6.69
CA LEU A 17 -5.77 -26.36 6.64
C LEU A 17 -5.36 -25.77 5.28
N ALA A 18 -6.05 -26.12 4.18
CA ALA A 18 -5.77 -25.51 2.88
C ALA A 18 -6.18 -24.03 2.81
N PHE A 19 -7.10 -23.59 3.67
CA PHE A 19 -7.50 -22.20 3.73
C PHE A 19 -6.39 -21.28 4.26
N VAL A 20 -5.50 -21.76 5.12
CA VAL A 20 -4.40 -20.96 5.67
C VAL A 20 -3.47 -20.44 4.57
N PRO A 21 -2.81 -21.29 3.75
CA PRO A 21 -1.99 -20.80 2.65
C PRO A 21 -2.82 -20.03 1.61
N ALA A 22 -4.10 -20.40 1.37
CA ALA A 22 -4.97 -19.67 0.46
C ALA A 22 -5.19 -18.21 0.93
N ILE A 23 -5.43 -17.97 2.21
CA ILE A 23 -5.60 -16.63 2.79
C ILE A 23 -4.32 -15.79 2.60
N PHE A 24 -3.12 -16.35 2.76
CA PHE A 24 -1.86 -15.64 2.50
C PHE A 24 -1.70 -15.30 1.01
N LEU A 25 -1.98 -16.25 0.13
CA LEU A 25 -1.90 -16.03 -1.31
C LEU A 25 -2.93 -15.02 -1.81
N ILE A 26 -4.17 -15.07 -1.29
CA ILE A 26 -5.21 -14.09 -1.61
C ILE A 26 -4.79 -12.69 -1.15
N GLY A 27 -4.24 -12.54 0.07
CA GLY A 27 -3.72 -11.27 0.57
C GLY A 27 -2.63 -10.68 -0.34
N GLY A 28 -1.71 -11.52 -0.84
CA GLY A 28 -0.72 -11.12 -1.85
C GLY A 28 -1.36 -10.70 -3.18
N ARG A 29 -2.47 -11.32 -3.59
CA ARG A 29 -3.22 -10.89 -4.81
C ARG A 29 -4.00 -9.59 -4.58
N GLN A 30 -4.53 -9.38 -3.39
CA GLN A 30 -5.15 -8.11 -2.99
C GLN A 30 -4.10 -6.98 -2.96
N LEU A 31 -2.88 -7.25 -2.50
CA LEU A 31 -1.75 -6.33 -2.66
C LEU A 31 -1.49 -6.04 -4.16
N GLY A 32 -1.60 -7.05 -5.02
CA GLY A 32 -1.51 -6.85 -6.47
C GLY A 32 -2.57 -5.88 -7.01
N LEU A 33 -3.80 -5.89 -6.49
CA LEU A 33 -4.82 -4.90 -6.86
C LEU A 33 -4.42 -3.48 -6.41
N ALA A 34 -3.84 -3.34 -5.21
CA ALA A 34 -3.32 -2.06 -4.74
C ALA A 34 -2.18 -1.54 -5.65
N ILE A 35 -1.31 -2.44 -6.15
CA ILE A 35 -0.24 -2.08 -7.11
C ILE A 35 -0.82 -1.67 -8.48
N LEU A 36 -1.87 -2.34 -8.97
CA LEU A 36 -2.53 -1.91 -10.22
C LEU A 36 -3.20 -0.54 -10.07
N MET A 37 -3.79 -0.23 -8.91
CA MET A 37 -4.27 1.11 -8.62
C MET A 37 -3.13 2.13 -8.55
N HIS A 38 -2.00 1.77 -7.97
CA HIS A 38 -0.79 2.59 -7.94
C HIS A 38 -0.29 2.90 -9.37
N ASP A 39 -0.18 1.91 -10.27
CA ASP A 39 0.16 2.15 -11.68
C ASP A 39 -0.89 3.03 -12.38
N ALA A 40 -2.19 2.86 -12.05
CA ALA A 40 -3.23 3.74 -12.55
C ALA A 40 -3.09 5.18 -12.05
N ALA A 41 -2.51 5.40 -10.87
CA ALA A 41 -2.20 6.74 -10.36
C ALA A 41 -1.16 7.44 -11.24
N HIS A 42 -0.18 6.70 -11.78
CA HIS A 42 0.79 7.18 -12.77
C HIS A 42 0.23 7.21 -14.20
N GLY A 43 -0.98 6.70 -14.46
CA GLY A 43 -1.57 6.63 -15.80
C GLY A 43 -1.06 5.46 -16.64
N LEU A 44 -0.49 4.42 -16.04
CA LEU A 44 0.26 3.35 -16.71
C LEU A 44 -0.57 2.10 -17.03
N THR A 45 -1.82 1.99 -16.55
CA THR A 45 -2.65 0.81 -16.82
C THR A 45 -3.31 0.84 -18.19
N HIS A 46 -3.61 2.03 -18.73
CA HIS A 46 -4.18 2.18 -20.07
C HIS A 46 -3.92 3.58 -20.65
N PRO A 47 -3.63 3.72 -21.98
CA PRO A 47 -3.40 5.03 -22.61
C PRO A 47 -4.62 5.97 -22.53
N ASN A 48 -5.84 5.43 -22.64
CA ASN A 48 -7.04 6.22 -22.45
C ASN A 48 -7.27 6.48 -20.95
N ARG A 49 -7.22 7.75 -20.54
CA ARG A 49 -7.33 8.18 -19.14
C ARG A 49 -8.64 7.75 -18.47
N ARG A 50 -9.76 7.69 -19.21
CA ARG A 50 -11.05 7.25 -18.65
C ARG A 50 -11.01 5.77 -18.30
N ILE A 51 -10.46 4.94 -19.19
CA ILE A 51 -10.29 3.49 -18.96
C ILE A 51 -9.30 3.27 -17.82
N ASN A 52 -8.15 3.95 -17.83
CA ASN A 52 -7.18 3.90 -16.74
C ASN A 52 -7.79 4.24 -15.39
N ASN A 53 -8.56 5.32 -15.31
CA ASN A 53 -9.20 5.72 -14.06
C ASN A 53 -10.29 4.75 -13.64
N PHE A 54 -11.12 4.25 -14.55
CA PHE A 54 -12.12 3.23 -14.25
C PHE A 54 -11.49 1.95 -13.70
N ALA A 55 -10.43 1.46 -14.35
CA ALA A 55 -9.70 0.28 -13.88
C ALA A 55 -9.08 0.50 -12.48
N GLY A 56 -8.45 1.66 -12.27
CA GLY A 56 -7.87 2.03 -10.98
C GLY A 56 -8.90 2.19 -9.86
N GLU A 57 -10.05 2.79 -10.15
CA GLU A 57 -11.11 3.06 -9.18
C GLU A 57 -11.95 1.82 -8.85
N TRP A 58 -12.45 1.10 -9.85
CA TRP A 58 -13.46 0.07 -9.68
C TRP A 58 -12.89 -1.34 -9.66
N LEU A 59 -11.95 -1.65 -10.58
CA LEU A 59 -11.44 -3.02 -10.73
C LEU A 59 -10.27 -3.32 -9.79
N SER A 60 -9.65 -2.29 -9.21
CA SER A 60 -8.50 -2.48 -8.30
C SER A 60 -8.70 -1.78 -6.96
N GLY A 61 -8.67 -0.45 -6.89
CA GLY A 61 -8.80 0.30 -5.63
C GLY A 61 -10.09 0.01 -4.87
N GLY A 62 -11.24 -0.02 -5.57
CA GLY A 62 -12.54 -0.31 -4.98
C GLY A 62 -12.60 -1.65 -4.26
N ALA A 63 -11.93 -2.67 -4.79
CA ALA A 63 -11.91 -4.01 -4.19
C ALA A 63 -11.19 -4.07 -2.83
N VAL A 64 -10.20 -3.20 -2.61
CA VAL A 64 -9.43 -3.11 -1.35
C VAL A 64 -9.79 -1.88 -0.51
N GLY A 65 -10.73 -1.07 -1.00
CA GLY A 65 -11.25 0.11 -0.29
C GLY A 65 -10.32 1.30 -0.34
N SER A 66 -9.64 1.51 -1.48
CA SER A 66 -8.79 2.66 -1.76
C SER A 66 -9.42 3.58 -2.82
N ASP A 67 -9.00 4.84 -2.85
CA ASP A 67 -9.46 5.86 -3.79
C ASP A 67 -8.30 6.31 -4.69
N LEU A 68 -8.47 6.17 -6.00
CA LEU A 68 -7.42 6.48 -6.96
C LEU A 68 -7.05 7.96 -6.98
N GLN A 69 -8.04 8.86 -6.96
CA GLN A 69 -7.78 10.29 -7.13
C GLN A 69 -7.03 10.86 -5.92
N SER A 70 -7.51 10.51 -4.72
CA SER A 70 -6.85 10.89 -3.48
C SER A 70 -5.45 10.28 -3.37
N TYR A 71 -5.31 9.01 -3.77
CA TYR A 71 -4.01 8.32 -3.78
C TYR A 71 -3.05 8.99 -4.77
N ARG A 72 -3.52 9.32 -5.97
CA ARG A 72 -2.68 9.96 -7.02
C ARG A 72 -2.08 11.27 -6.52
N ALA A 73 -2.90 12.17 -5.98
CA ALA A 73 -2.41 13.46 -5.46
C ALA A 73 -1.36 13.28 -4.36
N TYR A 74 -1.66 12.41 -3.41
CA TYR A 74 -0.78 12.06 -2.31
C TYR A 74 0.54 11.43 -2.79
N HIS A 75 0.45 10.43 -3.67
CA HIS A 75 1.58 9.63 -4.13
C HIS A 75 2.53 10.41 -5.06
N LEU A 76 2.01 11.28 -5.92
CA LEU A 76 2.85 12.15 -6.73
C LEU A 76 3.61 13.19 -5.87
N THR A 77 3.01 13.61 -4.74
CA THR A 77 3.73 14.45 -3.76
C THR A 77 4.85 13.66 -3.08
N HIS A 78 4.61 12.39 -2.73
CA HIS A 78 5.63 11.49 -2.21
C HIS A 78 6.81 11.31 -3.19
N HIS A 79 6.55 11.07 -4.47
CA HIS A 79 7.60 10.99 -5.49
C HIS A 79 8.43 12.26 -5.60
N ARG A 80 7.77 13.43 -5.49
CA ARG A 80 8.44 14.72 -5.60
C ARG A 80 9.38 14.99 -4.40
N TYR A 81 9.00 14.56 -3.23
CA TYR A 81 9.67 14.88 -1.96
C TYR A 81 10.14 13.64 -1.21
N THR A 82 10.40 12.54 -1.91
CA THR A 82 10.78 11.25 -1.30
C THR A 82 11.84 11.44 -0.22
N GLN A 83 11.54 11.00 1.01
CA GLN A 83 12.41 11.06 2.20
C GLN A 83 12.79 12.48 2.64
N GLN A 84 12.13 13.53 2.17
CA GLN A 84 12.28 14.91 2.61
C GLN A 84 11.18 15.29 3.62
N ALA A 85 11.28 16.50 4.24
CA ALA A 85 10.32 16.93 5.25
C ALA A 85 8.88 17.05 4.73
N GLU A 86 8.71 17.37 3.46
CA GLU A 86 7.42 17.50 2.76
C GLU A 86 6.83 16.16 2.32
N ASP A 87 7.60 15.08 2.43
CA ASP A 87 7.13 13.74 2.05
C ASP A 87 5.97 13.29 2.93
N PRO A 88 4.75 13.11 2.38
CA PRO A 88 3.61 12.66 3.16
C PRO A 88 3.78 11.24 3.71
N ASP A 89 4.69 10.42 3.15
CA ASP A 89 5.00 9.07 3.60
C ASP A 89 6.16 9.01 4.61
N LEU A 90 6.83 10.12 4.90
CA LEU A 90 7.94 10.15 5.85
C LEU A 90 7.58 9.52 7.21
N GLY A 91 6.33 9.69 7.66
CA GLY A 91 5.83 9.09 8.89
C GLY A 91 5.74 7.55 8.88
N LEU A 92 5.91 6.89 7.72
CA LEU A 92 5.96 5.43 7.59
C LEU A 92 7.38 4.90 7.79
N SER A 93 8.38 5.64 7.34
CA SER A 93 9.80 5.27 7.37
C SER A 93 10.52 5.81 8.62
N ALA A 94 10.23 7.05 9.05
CA ALA A 94 10.86 7.73 10.17
C ALA A 94 10.87 6.96 11.52
N PRO A 95 9.86 6.11 11.87
CA PRO A 95 9.91 5.33 13.10
C PRO A 95 10.91 4.16 13.09
N PHE A 96 11.62 3.94 12.00
CA PHE A 96 12.62 2.88 11.88
C PHE A 96 14.05 3.42 11.95
N PRO A 97 14.97 2.65 12.56
CA PRO A 97 14.81 1.31 13.12
C PRO A 97 13.96 1.30 14.40
N THR A 98 13.19 0.21 14.60
CA THR A 98 12.29 0.02 15.76
C THR A 98 12.68 -1.19 16.59
N SER A 99 12.09 -1.39 17.78
CA SER A 99 12.34 -2.59 18.57
C SER A 99 11.64 -3.81 17.97
N ARG A 100 12.22 -5.01 18.17
CA ARG A 100 11.62 -6.29 17.75
C ARG A 100 10.20 -6.46 18.30
N ALA A 101 10.00 -6.12 19.59
CA ALA A 101 8.68 -6.20 20.22
C ALA A 101 7.66 -5.25 19.54
N SER A 102 8.08 -4.05 19.12
CA SER A 102 7.22 -3.12 18.38
C SER A 102 6.82 -3.68 17.01
N LEU A 103 7.76 -4.28 16.27
CA LEU A 103 7.48 -4.88 14.96
C LEU A 103 6.53 -6.07 15.10
N ILE A 104 6.76 -6.97 16.06
CA ILE A 104 5.89 -8.13 16.35
C ILE A 104 4.47 -7.65 16.70
N ARG A 105 4.31 -6.65 17.59
CA ARG A 105 2.98 -6.10 17.91
C ARG A 105 2.26 -5.55 16.69
N LYS A 106 2.98 -4.94 15.75
CA LYS A 106 2.40 -4.45 14.49
C LYS A 106 1.89 -5.63 13.65
N PHE A 107 2.67 -6.69 13.50
CA PHE A 107 2.28 -7.88 12.75
C PHE A 107 1.09 -8.62 13.37
N ILE A 108 1.08 -8.75 14.71
CA ILE A 108 -0.07 -9.34 15.42
C ILE A 108 -1.35 -8.53 15.13
N ARG A 109 -1.31 -7.20 15.22
CA ARG A 109 -2.47 -6.36 14.92
C ARG A 109 -2.97 -6.50 13.49
N ASP A 110 -2.07 -6.69 12.53
CA ASP A 110 -2.44 -6.91 11.15
C ASP A 110 -3.08 -8.28 10.96
N LEU A 111 -2.41 -9.34 11.41
CA LEU A 111 -2.85 -10.72 11.24
C LEU A 111 -4.11 -11.08 12.06
N THR A 112 -4.42 -10.32 13.10
CA THR A 112 -5.66 -10.47 13.90
C THR A 112 -6.79 -9.55 13.43
N GLY A 113 -6.61 -8.80 12.32
CA GLY A 113 -7.62 -7.91 11.76
C GLY A 113 -7.86 -6.60 12.50
N GLN A 114 -7.13 -6.33 13.60
CA GLN A 114 -7.30 -5.10 14.40
C GLN A 114 -6.98 -3.84 13.56
N THR A 115 -5.96 -3.90 12.71
CA THR A 115 -5.62 -2.80 11.80
C THR A 115 -6.79 -2.50 10.86
N PHE A 116 -7.34 -3.53 10.22
CA PHE A 116 -8.48 -3.40 9.32
C PHE A 116 -9.72 -2.84 10.03
N ALA A 117 -10.10 -3.43 11.17
CA ALA A 117 -11.27 -3.00 11.94
C ALA A 117 -11.19 -1.51 12.31
N LYS A 118 -10.01 -1.06 12.78
CA LYS A 118 -9.77 0.33 13.13
C LYS A 118 -9.86 1.25 11.92
N GLN A 119 -9.28 0.86 10.77
CA GLN A 119 -9.39 1.60 9.52
C GLN A 119 -10.84 1.73 9.07
N ARG A 120 -11.58 0.64 9.03
CA ARG A 120 -12.99 0.65 8.58
C ARG A 120 -13.87 1.48 9.50
N ARG A 121 -13.71 1.35 10.83
CA ARG A 121 -14.46 2.19 11.79
C ARG A 121 -14.26 3.68 11.49
N SER A 122 -13.02 4.12 11.32
CA SER A 122 -12.72 5.52 11.01
C SER A 122 -13.34 5.96 9.67
N GLN A 123 -13.23 5.13 8.63
CA GLN A 123 -13.79 5.41 7.31
C GLN A 123 -15.32 5.50 7.34
N PHE A 124 -15.99 4.56 8.02
CA PHE A 124 -17.45 4.59 8.16
C PHE A 124 -17.94 5.81 8.93
N THR A 125 -17.23 6.21 10.00
CA THR A 125 -17.55 7.43 10.74
C THR A 125 -17.47 8.67 9.85
N LEU A 126 -16.40 8.80 9.05
CA LEU A 126 -16.22 9.91 8.11
C LEU A 126 -17.23 9.86 6.96
N ALA A 127 -17.49 8.67 6.41
CA ALA A 127 -18.47 8.48 5.35
C ALA A 127 -19.87 8.87 5.83
N TRP A 128 -20.25 8.51 7.05
CA TRP A 128 -21.52 8.92 7.64
C TRP A 128 -21.65 10.44 7.74
N ARG A 129 -20.57 11.14 8.16
CA ARG A 129 -20.53 12.60 8.13
C ARG A 129 -20.73 13.14 6.71
N GLY A 130 -20.06 12.53 5.71
CA GLY A 130 -20.21 12.90 4.29
C GLY A 130 -21.63 12.70 3.77
N VAL A 131 -22.27 11.57 4.10
CA VAL A 131 -23.67 11.31 3.75
C VAL A 131 -24.60 12.38 4.37
N ARG A 132 -24.40 12.70 5.64
CA ARG A 132 -25.17 13.77 6.30
C ARG A 132 -24.97 15.14 5.65
N ALA A 133 -23.76 15.45 5.19
CA ALA A 133 -23.48 16.69 4.47
C ALA A 133 -24.23 16.74 3.13
N ILE A 134 -24.23 15.63 2.37
CA ILE A 134 -25.00 15.50 1.12
C ILE A 134 -26.48 15.72 1.36
N LEU A 135 -27.07 15.01 2.35
CA LEU A 135 -28.50 15.13 2.67
C LEU A 135 -28.89 16.52 3.17
N ALA A 136 -27.99 17.26 3.78
CA ALA A 136 -28.18 18.65 4.22
C ALA A 136 -27.94 19.68 3.10
N GLY A 137 -27.73 19.25 1.85
CA GLY A 137 -27.45 20.14 0.72
C GLY A 137 -26.09 20.86 0.80
N ARG A 138 -25.22 20.49 1.73
CA ARG A 138 -23.88 21.06 1.88
C ARG A 138 -22.94 20.40 0.88
N HIS A 139 -23.18 20.66 -0.40
CA HIS A 139 -22.25 20.30 -1.46
C HIS A 139 -21.06 21.22 -1.26
N GLY A 140 -19.92 20.65 -0.80
CA GLY A 140 -18.78 21.43 -0.39
C GLY A 140 -18.46 22.52 -1.42
N GLU A 141 -18.55 23.77 -1.00
CA GLU A 141 -17.96 24.86 -1.74
C GLU A 141 -16.49 24.44 -1.94
N GLU A 142 -16.09 24.31 -3.20
CA GLU A 142 -14.67 24.28 -3.54
C GLU A 142 -14.10 25.57 -2.94
N SER A 143 -13.48 25.45 -1.77
CA SER A 143 -12.72 26.58 -1.24
C SER A 143 -11.70 26.90 -2.32
N GLY A 144 -11.78 28.10 -2.88
CA GLY A 144 -11.02 28.54 -4.05
C GLY A 144 -9.50 28.60 -3.82
N ASP A 145 -9.00 28.00 -2.76
CA ASP A 145 -7.59 27.76 -2.55
C ASP A 145 -7.18 26.41 -3.17
N LYS A 146 -6.80 26.50 -4.44
CA LYS A 146 -6.21 25.39 -5.22
C LYS A 146 -4.94 24.77 -4.58
N ARG A 147 -4.51 25.22 -3.42
CA ARG A 147 -3.30 24.72 -2.70
C ARG A 147 -3.60 23.58 -1.75
N ASP A 148 -4.85 23.33 -1.36
CA ASP A 148 -5.17 22.20 -0.50
C ASP A 148 -5.63 20.98 -1.31
N THR A 149 -4.75 20.48 -2.19
CA THR A 149 -4.91 19.20 -2.88
C THR A 149 -4.85 18.01 -1.92
N THR A 150 -4.70 18.27 -0.62
CA THR A 150 -4.61 17.24 0.43
C THR A 150 -5.97 16.79 0.96
N ALA A 151 -7.10 17.35 0.49
CA ALA A 151 -8.43 17.00 0.99
C ALA A 151 -8.81 15.51 0.85
N GLY A 152 -8.20 14.80 -0.12
CA GLY A 152 -8.30 13.34 -0.25
C GLY A 152 -7.17 12.56 0.44
N ALA A 153 -6.10 13.23 0.85
CA ALA A 153 -4.92 12.62 1.48
C ALA A 153 -5.19 11.94 2.84
N PRO A 154 -6.19 12.33 3.67
CA PRO A 154 -6.43 11.69 4.95
C PRO A 154 -6.72 10.19 4.86
N PHE A 155 -7.35 9.73 3.79
CA PHE A 155 -7.72 8.31 3.65
C PHE A 155 -6.50 7.42 3.40
N ASN A 156 -5.65 7.76 2.45
CA ASN A 156 -4.45 6.97 2.16
C ASN A 156 -3.35 7.24 3.19
N ARG A 157 -3.24 8.48 3.69
CA ARG A 157 -2.39 8.78 4.84
C ARG A 157 -2.80 7.98 6.07
N GLN A 158 -4.07 7.66 6.24
CA GLN A 158 -4.60 6.84 7.32
C GLN A 158 -4.33 5.34 7.08
N LEU A 159 -4.46 4.83 5.85
CA LEU A 159 -4.01 3.49 5.48
C LEU A 159 -2.51 3.32 5.73
N ASN A 160 -1.71 4.30 5.38
CA ASN A 160 -0.27 4.27 5.49
C ASN A 160 0.24 4.64 6.90
N ARG A 161 -0.28 5.67 7.58
CA ARG A 161 0.11 6.04 8.96
C ARG A 161 -0.21 5.00 10.02
N GLN A 162 -1.19 4.14 9.80
CA GLN A 162 -1.49 3.07 10.74
C GLN A 162 -0.41 1.98 10.77
N GLY A 163 0.50 2.00 9.79
CA GLY A 163 1.73 1.20 9.83
C GLY A 163 2.74 1.66 10.86
N ALA A 164 2.90 2.95 11.11
CA ALA A 164 4.07 3.47 11.80
C ALA A 164 3.79 4.34 13.04
N ALA A 165 2.77 5.18 13.04
CA ALA A 165 2.46 6.05 14.17
C ALA A 165 0.95 6.10 14.41
N GLY A 166 0.57 5.92 15.66
CA GLY A 166 -0.83 5.82 16.06
C GLY A 166 -1.71 6.97 15.59
N LEU A 167 -2.90 6.62 15.21
CA LEU A 167 -4.24 7.15 15.40
C LEU A 167 -4.55 8.65 15.28
N ASN A 168 -3.61 9.56 15.12
CA ASN A 168 -3.83 11.00 15.24
C ASN A 168 -3.66 11.79 13.92
N ALA A 169 -3.98 11.20 12.77
CA ALA A 169 -4.21 12.04 11.61
C ALA A 169 -5.56 12.78 11.81
N PRO A 170 -5.60 14.12 11.73
CA PRO A 170 -6.85 14.85 11.85
C PRO A 170 -7.83 14.34 10.78
N ALA A 171 -9.08 14.13 11.18
CA ALA A 171 -10.17 13.89 10.24
C ALA A 171 -10.22 15.07 9.24
N PRO A 172 -10.67 14.83 7.97
CA PRO A 172 -10.85 15.93 7.04
C PRO A 172 -11.69 17.02 7.73
N ALA A 173 -11.13 18.22 7.80
CA ALA A 173 -11.73 19.32 8.56
C ALA A 173 -13.03 19.84 7.92
N ASN A 174 -13.28 19.52 6.62
CA ASN A 174 -14.39 20.04 5.83
C ASN A 174 -15.34 18.92 5.32
N ASP A 175 -16.52 19.32 4.92
CA ASP A 175 -17.55 18.41 4.39
C ASP A 175 -17.15 17.82 3.02
N ALA A 176 -16.40 18.53 2.19
CA ALA A 176 -15.91 18.03 0.90
C ALA A 176 -15.03 16.75 1.07
N GLY A 177 -14.11 16.77 2.02
CA GLY A 177 -13.31 15.59 2.34
C GLY A 177 -14.14 14.43 2.91
N ALA A 178 -15.15 14.71 3.73
CA ALA A 178 -16.06 13.69 4.23
C ALA A 178 -16.92 13.08 3.12
N ILE A 179 -17.38 13.88 2.16
CA ILE A 179 -18.12 13.43 0.97
C ILE A 179 -17.22 12.54 0.08
N ALA A 180 -15.97 12.93 -0.13
CA ALA A 180 -15.01 12.08 -0.87
C ALA A 180 -14.84 10.70 -0.21
N VAL A 181 -14.73 10.65 1.13
CA VAL A 181 -14.67 9.38 1.87
C VAL A 181 -15.97 8.59 1.74
N ALA A 182 -17.14 9.24 1.75
CA ALA A 182 -18.43 8.58 1.54
C ALA A 182 -18.51 7.91 0.16
N LYS A 183 -18.06 8.59 -0.89
CA LYS A 183 -17.97 8.03 -2.26
C LYS A 183 -17.04 6.80 -2.31
N THR A 184 -15.89 6.87 -1.65
CA THR A 184 -14.93 5.76 -1.58
C THR A 184 -15.51 4.55 -0.85
N VAL A 185 -16.15 4.78 0.30
CA VAL A 185 -16.82 3.71 1.06
C VAL A 185 -17.98 3.12 0.27
N GLY A 186 -18.78 3.97 -0.39
CA GLY A 186 -19.87 3.51 -1.26
C GLY A 186 -19.37 2.59 -2.38
N ARG A 187 -18.30 2.99 -3.07
CA ARG A 187 -17.65 2.17 -4.12
C ARG A 187 -17.14 0.84 -3.56
N PHE A 188 -16.46 0.87 -2.42
CA PHE A 188 -16.01 -0.33 -1.75
C PHE A 188 -17.17 -1.28 -1.44
N LEU A 189 -18.27 -0.78 -0.85
CA LEU A 189 -19.45 -1.59 -0.53
C LEU A 189 -20.08 -2.20 -1.77
N VAL A 190 -20.23 -1.43 -2.85
CA VAL A 190 -20.76 -1.96 -4.13
C VAL A 190 -19.90 -3.11 -4.64
N VAL A 191 -18.57 -2.97 -4.64
CA VAL A 191 -17.67 -4.04 -5.07
C VAL A 191 -17.76 -5.25 -4.15
N GLN A 192 -17.85 -5.06 -2.81
CA GLN A 192 -18.01 -6.18 -1.88
C GLN A 192 -19.36 -6.90 -2.08
N ILE A 193 -20.44 -6.18 -2.33
CA ILE A 193 -21.75 -6.77 -2.64
C ILE A 193 -21.68 -7.61 -3.92
N VAL A 194 -21.04 -7.09 -4.98
CA VAL A 194 -20.85 -7.86 -6.23
C VAL A 194 -20.05 -9.13 -5.99
N LEU A 195 -18.92 -9.04 -5.25
CA LEU A 195 -18.09 -10.20 -4.93
C LEU A 195 -18.84 -11.24 -4.08
N LEU A 196 -19.62 -10.80 -3.10
CA LEU A 196 -20.45 -11.67 -2.28
C LEU A 196 -21.53 -12.34 -3.14
N SER A 197 -22.24 -11.59 -3.98
CA SER A 197 -23.27 -12.13 -4.86
C SER A 197 -22.72 -13.18 -5.81
N LEU A 198 -21.58 -12.92 -6.46
CA LEU A 198 -20.90 -13.88 -7.31
C LEU A 198 -20.44 -15.13 -6.53
N SER A 199 -19.94 -14.94 -5.32
CA SER A 199 -19.59 -16.06 -4.44
C SER A 199 -20.78 -16.95 -4.14
N LEU A 200 -21.89 -16.36 -3.72
CA LEU A 200 -23.13 -17.10 -3.38
C LEU A 200 -23.69 -17.86 -4.58
N MET A 201 -23.64 -17.25 -5.76
CA MET A 201 -24.12 -17.88 -6.99
C MET A 201 -23.27 -19.07 -7.46
N LEU A 202 -21.95 -19.03 -7.24
CA LEU A 202 -21.02 -20.02 -7.79
C LEU A 202 -20.65 -21.13 -6.81
N TRP A 203 -20.36 -20.81 -5.54
CA TRP A 203 -19.79 -21.74 -4.55
C TRP A 203 -20.26 -21.48 -3.11
N GLY A 204 -21.31 -20.69 -2.92
CA GLY A 204 -21.78 -20.31 -1.60
C GLY A 204 -20.93 -19.19 -0.98
N TRP A 205 -20.96 -19.05 0.33
CA TRP A 205 -20.36 -17.92 1.06
C TRP A 205 -18.87 -18.08 1.39
N THR A 206 -18.33 -19.30 1.34
CA THR A 206 -16.93 -19.60 1.71
C THR A 206 -15.89 -18.81 0.88
N PRO A 207 -16.00 -18.67 -0.45
CA PRO A 207 -15.06 -17.88 -1.23
C PRO A 207 -14.99 -16.42 -0.79
N TYR A 208 -16.14 -15.82 -0.50
CA TYR A 208 -16.18 -14.43 -0.02
C TYR A 208 -15.60 -14.30 1.39
N LEU A 209 -15.84 -15.28 2.27
CA LEU A 209 -15.23 -15.29 3.59
C LEU A 209 -13.69 -15.36 3.51
N LEU A 210 -13.13 -16.21 2.65
CA LEU A 210 -11.68 -16.28 2.41
C LEU A 210 -11.13 -14.95 1.90
N TRP A 211 -11.85 -14.30 0.96
CA TRP A 211 -11.52 -12.97 0.46
C TRP A 211 -11.50 -11.92 1.57
N LEU A 212 -12.54 -11.88 2.40
CA LEU A 212 -12.69 -10.87 3.46
C LEU A 212 -11.67 -11.08 4.59
N VAL A 213 -11.44 -12.34 4.98
CA VAL A 213 -10.41 -12.67 5.99
C VAL A 213 -9.03 -12.27 5.49
N ALA A 214 -8.69 -12.58 4.24
CA ALA A 214 -7.42 -12.17 3.66
C ALA A 214 -7.28 -10.64 3.63
N LEU A 215 -8.34 -9.90 3.25
CA LEU A 215 -8.36 -8.45 3.23
C LEU A 215 -8.18 -7.83 4.62
N ALA A 216 -8.77 -8.46 5.63
CA ALA A 216 -8.69 -7.99 7.01
C ALA A 216 -7.35 -8.30 7.68
N THR A 217 -6.62 -9.32 7.21
CA THR A 217 -5.44 -9.87 7.89
C THR A 217 -4.18 -9.83 7.03
N THR A 218 -4.00 -10.80 6.16
CA THR A 218 -2.75 -11.02 5.40
C THR A 218 -2.46 -9.93 4.38
N PHE A 219 -3.46 -9.29 3.81
CA PHE A 219 -3.28 -8.08 2.99
C PHE A 219 -2.68 -6.93 3.82
N GLN A 220 -3.17 -6.68 5.04
CA GLN A 220 -2.65 -5.62 5.92
C GLN A 220 -1.19 -5.90 6.30
N TRP A 221 -0.87 -7.15 6.61
CA TRP A 221 0.48 -7.61 6.92
C TRP A 221 1.43 -7.47 5.72
N ALA A 222 1.03 -7.93 4.55
CA ALA A 222 1.82 -7.83 3.33
C ALA A 222 2.09 -6.37 2.94
N LEU A 223 1.06 -5.51 3.00
CA LEU A 223 1.18 -4.08 2.74
C LEU A 223 2.14 -3.39 3.70
N ARG A 224 2.12 -3.77 5.01
CA ARG A 224 3.06 -3.24 5.99
C ARG A 224 4.50 -3.62 5.69
N ILE A 225 4.76 -4.91 5.42
CA ILE A 225 6.11 -5.37 5.09
C ILE A 225 6.64 -4.66 3.85
N ARG A 226 5.81 -4.52 2.82
CA ARG A 226 6.14 -3.78 1.61
C ARG A 226 6.53 -2.34 1.96
N ASN A 227 5.67 -1.59 2.64
CA ASN A 227 5.92 -0.18 2.98
C ASN A 227 7.21 0.01 3.79
N ILE A 228 7.49 -0.89 4.74
CA ILE A 228 8.75 -0.87 5.50
C ILE A 228 9.93 -1.13 4.54
N ALA A 229 9.81 -2.11 3.66
CA ALA A 229 10.92 -2.50 2.79
C ALA A 229 11.27 -1.41 1.77
N GLU A 230 10.34 -0.58 1.38
CA GLU A 230 10.53 0.45 0.36
C GLU A 230 11.38 1.63 0.85
N HIS A 231 11.14 2.12 2.06
CA HIS A 231 11.73 3.38 2.52
C HIS A 231 12.35 3.37 3.93
N ALA A 232 12.11 2.34 4.76
CA ALA A 232 12.65 2.34 6.12
C ALA A 232 14.17 2.18 6.10
N CYS A 233 14.88 3.03 6.86
CA CYS A 233 16.35 3.04 6.93
C CYS A 233 17.03 3.22 5.54
N THR A 234 16.45 4.01 4.65
CA THR A 234 17.12 4.56 3.45
C THR A 234 17.63 5.96 3.74
N ALA A 235 18.37 6.56 2.80
CA ALA A 235 18.84 7.93 2.95
C ALA A 235 17.67 8.92 3.07
N THR A 236 17.85 9.98 3.85
CA THR A 236 16.84 11.01 4.12
C THR A 236 17.40 12.41 3.79
N GLY A 237 16.51 13.36 3.52
CA GLY A 237 16.87 14.73 3.17
C GLY A 237 17.26 14.90 1.70
N PRO A 238 17.76 16.10 1.33
CA PRO A 238 18.26 16.35 -0.02
C PRO A 238 19.54 15.54 -0.26
N GLY A 239 19.60 14.85 -1.40
CA GLY A 239 20.74 13.99 -1.73
C GLY A 239 20.54 13.20 -3.01
N ASP A 240 21.27 12.09 -3.13
CA ASP A 240 21.19 11.22 -4.31
C ASP A 240 19.86 10.45 -4.34
N PRO A 241 18.99 10.69 -5.33
CA PRO A 241 17.69 10.02 -5.42
C PRO A 241 17.79 8.50 -5.57
N PHE A 242 18.94 7.97 -6.00
CA PHE A 242 19.20 6.53 -6.06
C PHE A 242 19.19 5.84 -4.69
N SER A 243 19.37 6.59 -3.60
CA SER A 243 19.45 6.06 -2.23
C SER A 243 18.19 6.27 -1.38
N HIS A 244 17.19 7.02 -1.87
CA HIS A 244 15.98 7.37 -1.10
C HIS A 244 14.93 6.27 -1.06
N ALA A 245 15.02 5.28 -1.94
CA ALA A 245 14.15 4.11 -1.96
C ALA A 245 15.00 2.83 -2.08
N ARG A 246 14.41 1.69 -1.71
CA ARG A 246 15.12 0.41 -1.73
C ARG A 246 14.58 -0.50 -2.82
N THR A 247 15.51 -1.21 -3.48
CA THR A 247 15.24 -2.40 -4.26
C THR A 247 15.46 -3.64 -3.42
N THR A 248 14.47 -4.53 -3.36
CA THR A 248 14.58 -5.81 -2.64
C THR A 248 14.60 -6.95 -3.64
N ILE A 249 15.67 -7.73 -3.67
CA ILE A 249 15.78 -8.91 -4.55
C ILE A 249 14.93 -10.03 -3.97
N ALA A 250 13.70 -10.15 -4.46
CA ALA A 250 12.68 -11.02 -3.91
C ALA A 250 12.73 -12.44 -4.52
N SER A 251 12.65 -13.46 -3.68
CA SER A 251 12.44 -14.86 -4.05
C SER A 251 11.05 -15.07 -4.68
N LEU A 252 10.80 -16.23 -5.28
CA LEU A 252 9.49 -16.57 -5.86
C LEU A 252 8.36 -16.52 -4.81
N THR A 253 8.61 -17.02 -3.60
CA THR A 253 7.64 -16.98 -2.50
C THR A 253 7.36 -15.56 -2.04
N GLU A 254 8.41 -14.74 -1.87
CA GLU A 254 8.25 -13.33 -1.52
C GLU A 254 7.49 -12.56 -2.59
N ARG A 255 7.73 -12.84 -3.87
CA ARG A 255 6.96 -12.26 -4.98
C ARG A 255 5.51 -12.69 -4.97
N ALA A 256 5.22 -13.94 -4.61
CA ALA A 256 3.84 -14.41 -4.50
C ALA A 256 3.07 -13.74 -3.37
N LEU A 257 3.72 -13.41 -2.26
CA LEU A 257 3.08 -12.90 -1.04
C LEU A 257 3.20 -11.39 -0.85
N LEU A 258 4.35 -10.78 -1.22
CA LEU A 258 4.73 -9.42 -0.83
C LEU A 258 5.02 -8.50 -2.01
N ALA A 259 5.42 -9.04 -3.18
CA ALA A 259 5.92 -8.24 -4.29
C ALA A 259 5.31 -8.64 -5.65
N PRO A 260 3.98 -8.58 -5.80
CA PRO A 260 3.34 -8.81 -7.10
C PRO A 260 3.81 -7.79 -8.14
N TYR A 261 3.84 -8.21 -9.41
CA TYR A 261 4.15 -7.34 -10.55
C TYR A 261 5.51 -6.62 -10.49
N TRP A 262 6.52 -7.21 -9.83
CA TRP A 262 7.87 -6.64 -9.72
C TRP A 262 7.95 -5.32 -8.92
N VAL A 263 6.98 -5.03 -8.05
CA VAL A 263 7.00 -3.84 -7.20
C VAL A 263 8.18 -3.80 -6.22
N ASN A 264 8.88 -4.91 -6.02
CA ASN A 264 10.11 -5.00 -5.24
C ASN A 264 11.29 -4.17 -5.81
N TYR A 265 11.21 -3.76 -7.08
CA TYR A 265 12.14 -2.82 -7.72
C TYR A 265 11.66 -1.37 -7.48
N HIS A 266 11.54 -0.99 -6.22
CA HIS A 266 10.90 0.26 -5.85
C HIS A 266 11.81 1.48 -6.04
N ALA A 267 13.14 1.33 -5.91
CA ALA A 267 14.09 2.39 -6.25
C ALA A 267 14.00 2.75 -7.75
N GLU A 268 13.88 1.75 -8.62
CA GLU A 268 13.70 1.94 -10.06
C GLU A 268 12.38 2.64 -10.38
N HIS A 269 11.32 2.32 -9.63
CA HIS A 269 10.05 3.01 -9.77
C HIS A 269 10.15 4.50 -9.41
N HIS A 270 10.84 4.84 -8.33
CA HIS A 270 11.09 6.24 -7.95
C HIS A 270 11.91 7.01 -8.98
N LEU A 271 12.92 6.36 -9.56
CA LEU A 271 13.76 6.96 -10.60
C LEU A 271 13.02 7.13 -11.93
N PHE A 272 12.11 6.23 -12.26
CA PHE A 272 11.43 6.14 -13.56
C PHE A 272 9.93 5.88 -13.40
N MET A 273 9.22 6.80 -12.74
CA MET A 273 7.78 6.67 -12.41
C MET A 273 6.86 6.50 -13.63
N GLY A 274 7.35 6.76 -14.85
CA GLY A 274 6.64 6.51 -16.11
C GLY A 274 6.77 5.07 -16.63
N VAL A 275 7.48 4.18 -15.91
CA VAL A 275 7.64 2.77 -16.28
C VAL A 275 6.66 1.90 -15.51
N PRO A 276 5.81 1.11 -16.20
CA PRO A 276 4.85 0.23 -15.53
C PRO A 276 5.55 -0.88 -14.73
N CYS A 277 4.93 -1.29 -13.63
CA CYS A 277 5.51 -2.20 -12.64
C CYS A 277 6.08 -3.50 -13.25
N TYR A 278 5.45 -4.06 -14.29
CA TYR A 278 5.91 -5.30 -14.93
C TYR A 278 7.21 -5.15 -15.74
N ARG A 279 7.68 -3.91 -15.98
CA ARG A 279 8.96 -3.62 -16.66
C ARG A 279 10.09 -3.20 -15.70
N LEU A 280 9.83 -2.99 -14.43
CA LEU A 280 10.83 -2.50 -13.47
C LEU A 280 12.04 -3.44 -13.36
N LYS A 281 11.85 -4.76 -13.49
CA LYS A 281 12.98 -5.71 -13.53
C LYS A 281 13.94 -5.42 -14.69
N GLN A 282 13.43 -5.02 -15.85
CA GLN A 282 14.27 -4.67 -17.00
C GLN A 282 15.07 -3.39 -16.73
N VAL A 283 14.42 -2.39 -16.08
CA VAL A 283 15.11 -1.16 -15.66
C VAL A 283 16.24 -1.48 -14.69
N HIS A 284 15.98 -2.33 -13.68
CA HIS A 284 17.02 -2.80 -12.75
C HIS A 284 18.21 -3.39 -13.48
N GLN A 285 17.97 -4.33 -14.40
CA GLN A 285 19.05 -4.96 -15.18
C GLN A 285 19.87 -3.95 -15.98
N MET A 286 19.21 -2.93 -16.56
CA MET A 286 19.87 -1.86 -17.29
C MET A 286 20.73 -0.96 -16.37
N LEU A 287 20.26 -0.66 -15.16
CA LEU A 287 21.01 0.10 -14.17
C LEU A 287 22.24 -0.66 -13.67
N MET A 288 22.07 -1.95 -13.38
CA MET A 288 23.20 -2.82 -12.97
C MET A 288 24.27 -2.89 -14.07
N ALA A 289 23.86 -3.11 -15.32
CA ALA A 289 24.79 -3.15 -16.47
C ALA A 289 25.55 -1.84 -16.72
N ARG A 290 24.99 -0.70 -16.26
CA ARG A 290 25.61 0.62 -16.37
C ARG A 290 26.42 1.02 -15.11
N GLY A 291 26.56 0.13 -14.14
CA GLY A 291 27.37 0.38 -12.94
C GLY A 291 26.73 1.26 -11.87
N PHE A 292 25.39 1.41 -11.85
CA PHE A 292 24.71 2.21 -10.83
C PHE A 292 24.53 1.52 -9.47
N ALA A 293 24.86 0.22 -9.34
CA ALA A 293 24.70 -0.53 -8.10
C ALA A 293 25.28 0.15 -6.84
N PRO A 294 26.46 0.79 -6.86
CA PRO A 294 27.04 1.42 -5.66
C PRO A 294 26.22 2.62 -5.14
N ARG A 295 25.37 3.23 -5.97
CA ARG A 295 24.51 4.36 -5.58
C ARG A 295 23.17 3.91 -5.03
N MET A 296 22.76 2.67 -5.26
CA MET A 296 21.43 2.17 -4.94
C MET A 296 21.40 1.46 -3.58
N THR A 297 20.29 1.61 -2.87
CA THR A 297 20.00 0.79 -1.69
C THR A 297 19.38 -0.52 -2.14
N ILE A 298 20.15 -1.61 -2.12
CA ILE A 298 19.71 -2.96 -2.54
C ILE A 298 19.75 -3.90 -1.34
N ALA A 299 18.74 -4.75 -1.19
CA ALA A 299 18.68 -5.76 -0.14
C ALA A 299 18.32 -7.13 -0.70
N ASP A 300 18.91 -8.19 -0.14
CA ASP A 300 18.66 -9.59 -0.49
C ASP A 300 17.48 -10.15 0.32
N GLY A 301 16.28 -10.01 -0.26
CA GLY A 301 15.02 -10.49 0.31
C GLY A 301 14.42 -9.63 1.43
N TYR A 302 13.12 -9.80 1.64
CA TYR A 302 12.37 -9.06 2.66
C TYR A 302 12.80 -9.43 4.09
N ALA A 303 13.22 -10.67 4.32
CA ALA A 303 13.70 -11.09 5.63
C ALA A 303 14.97 -10.34 6.05
N SER A 304 15.88 -10.01 5.12
CA SER A 304 17.07 -9.21 5.43
C SER A 304 16.69 -7.78 5.79
N VAL A 305 15.74 -7.18 5.07
CA VAL A 305 15.21 -5.86 5.40
C VAL A 305 14.58 -5.85 6.79
N MET A 306 13.76 -6.86 7.13
CA MET A 306 13.13 -6.93 8.46
C MET A 306 14.16 -7.04 9.59
N ARG A 307 15.32 -7.65 9.36
CA ARG A 307 16.44 -7.63 10.32
C ARG A 307 17.08 -6.25 10.44
N GLN A 308 17.27 -5.54 9.33
CA GLN A 308 17.89 -4.20 9.32
C GLN A 308 17.03 -3.16 10.06
N VAL A 309 15.70 -3.23 9.93
CA VAL A 309 14.78 -2.26 10.53
C VAL A 309 14.50 -2.50 12.02
N VAL A 310 15.09 -3.53 12.59
CA VAL A 310 14.99 -3.83 14.03
C VAL A 310 16.30 -3.45 14.72
N ARG A 311 16.22 -2.57 15.72
CA ARG A 311 17.36 -2.29 16.61
C ARG A 311 17.67 -3.53 17.42
N LEU A 312 18.85 -4.08 17.27
CA LEU A 312 19.43 -4.97 18.28
C LEU A 312 19.58 -4.13 19.57
N MET A 313 19.20 -4.69 20.70
CA MET A 313 19.42 -4.04 22.01
C MET A 313 20.93 -3.94 22.25
N GLY A 314 21.52 -2.79 21.93
CA GLY A 314 22.91 -2.44 22.11
C GLY A 314 23.23 -1.12 21.43
N PRO A 315 24.17 -0.32 21.91
CA PRO A 315 24.51 0.98 21.32
C PRO A 315 25.39 0.79 20.09
N ASP A 316 24.81 0.48 18.92
CA ASP A 316 25.53 0.61 17.65
C ASP A 316 24.83 1.66 16.77
N PRO A 317 25.37 2.88 16.67
CA PRO A 317 24.82 3.93 15.79
C PRO A 317 25.02 3.66 14.30
N ARG A 318 25.62 2.52 13.89
CA ARG A 318 26.04 2.23 12.52
C ARG A 318 25.04 1.46 11.66
N VAL A 319 23.87 1.07 12.18
CA VAL A 319 22.90 0.21 11.44
C VAL A 319 22.08 0.97 10.40
N CYS A 320 21.99 2.30 10.48
CA CYS A 320 21.42 3.19 9.46
C CYS A 320 22.41 4.30 9.08
N GLY A 321 23.68 4.06 9.23
CA GLY A 321 24.73 5.04 9.01
C GLY A 321 25.34 4.96 7.63
N HIS A 322 25.41 6.09 7.01
CA HIS A 322 26.16 6.48 5.85
C HIS A 322 27.47 5.69 5.67
N SER A 323 27.63 4.98 4.58
CA SER A 323 28.91 4.75 3.98
C SER A 323 29.31 5.98 3.13
N GLY A 324 29.36 7.12 3.77
CA GLY A 324 30.04 8.30 3.27
C GLY A 324 31.45 8.30 3.81
N ARG A 325 32.40 7.60 3.19
CA ARG A 325 33.80 7.94 3.31
C ARG A 325 34.19 8.68 2.05
N GLY A 326 34.30 10.01 2.25
CA GLY A 326 35.14 10.80 1.37
C GLY A 326 36.62 10.40 1.57
N THR A 327 37.29 10.23 0.52
CA THR A 327 38.59 10.75 0.15
C THR A 327 38.69 10.73 -1.36
#